data_5d5cdcbef887bb3152cc78070059eedf
#
_entry.id   5d5cdcbef887bb3152cc78070059eedf
#
_cell.length_a   1.000
_cell.length_b   1.000
_cell.length_c   1.000
_cell.angle_alpha   90.00
_cell.angle_beta   90.00
_cell.angle_gamma   90.00
#
_symmetry.space_group_name_H-M   'P 1'
#
loop_
_entity.id
_entity.type
_entity.pdbx_description
1 polymer ?
#
loop_
_entity_poly.entity_id
_entity_poly.type
_entity_poly.pdbx_seq_one_letter_code
_entity_poly.pdbx_strand_id
1 'polypeptide(L)'
;MKVRQLTVFLENRSGRLAEIADLLGRAGINIRGFSTTEAAEYGIVRLIVAEPERARTLLHDAGFTTHVSPVICVRVPDEPGGLAGVLRELAAAGVAVDY
;
A
#
# COMPACT_ATOMS: atom_id res chain seq x y z
N MET A 1 15.21 0.45 0.90
CA MET A 1 14.76 1.73 1.50
C MET A 1 13.49 1.49 2.29
N LYS A 2 13.44 2.02 3.49
CA LYS A 2 12.21 1.93 4.31
C LYS A 2 11.23 3.00 3.90
N VAL A 3 9.98 2.62 3.71
CA VAL A 3 8.88 3.54 3.44
C VAL A 3 7.73 3.22 4.39
N ARG A 4 6.83 4.17 4.58
CA ARG A 4 5.65 3.96 5.42
C ARG A 4 4.47 3.68 4.51
N GLN A 5 3.90 2.49 4.67
CA GLN A 5 2.77 2.03 3.88
C GLN A 5 1.48 2.30 4.62
N LEU A 6 0.51 2.82 3.90
CA LEU A 6 -0.85 3.02 4.40
C LEU A 6 -1.71 1.85 3.97
N THR A 7 -2.33 1.19 4.94
CA THR A 7 -3.29 0.12 4.70
C THR A 7 -4.69 0.64 5.03
N VAL A 8 -5.62 0.44 4.12
CA VAL A 8 -7.01 0.87 4.29
C VAL A 8 -7.92 -0.33 4.12
N PHE A 9 -8.81 -0.53 5.07
CA PHE A 9 -9.82 -1.58 5.00
C PHE A 9 -11.08 -1.02 4.37
N LEU A 10 -11.58 -1.70 3.34
CA LEU A 10 -12.72 -1.27 2.56
C LEU A 10 -13.85 -2.29 2.64
N GLU A 11 -15.08 -1.78 2.67
CA GLU A 11 -16.22 -2.60 2.36
C GLU A 11 -16.17 -2.99 0.89
N ASN A 12 -16.52 -4.24 0.56
CA ASN A 12 -16.54 -4.70 -0.82
C ASN A 12 -17.76 -4.11 -1.55
N ARG A 13 -17.67 -2.84 -1.87
CA ARG A 13 -18.73 -2.04 -2.44
C ARG A 13 -18.17 -1.14 -3.54
N SER A 14 -18.92 -1.03 -4.63
CA SER A 14 -18.55 -0.19 -5.77
C SER A 14 -18.29 1.25 -5.33
N GLY A 15 -17.23 1.83 -5.85
CA GLY A 15 -16.89 3.24 -5.62
C GLY A 15 -16.05 3.54 -4.39
N ARG A 16 -15.80 2.57 -3.50
CA ARG A 16 -15.02 2.86 -2.27
C ARG A 16 -13.56 3.22 -2.58
N LEU A 17 -12.93 2.52 -3.52
CA LEU A 17 -11.57 2.85 -3.91
C LEU A 17 -11.51 4.23 -4.58
N ALA A 18 -12.50 4.56 -5.39
CA ALA A 18 -12.61 5.87 -6.02
C ALA A 18 -12.74 6.98 -4.98
N GLU A 19 -13.48 6.75 -3.90
CA GLU A 19 -13.60 7.70 -2.79
C GLU A 19 -12.23 8.00 -2.15
N ILE A 20 -11.43 6.96 -1.92
CA ILE A 20 -10.08 7.13 -1.35
C ILE A 20 -9.22 7.99 -2.29
N ALA A 21 -9.18 7.63 -3.55
CA ALA A 21 -8.37 8.35 -4.54
C ALA A 21 -8.80 9.81 -4.65
N ASP A 22 -10.10 10.05 -4.62
CA ASP A 22 -10.67 11.40 -4.72
C ASP A 22 -10.33 12.25 -3.48
N LEU A 23 -10.48 11.68 -2.29
CA LEU A 23 -10.14 12.38 -1.04
C LEU A 23 -8.67 12.78 -1.01
N LEU A 24 -7.78 11.85 -1.35
CA LEU A 24 -6.35 12.13 -1.36
C LEU A 24 -5.98 13.14 -2.45
N GLY A 25 -6.58 13.02 -3.62
CA GLY A 25 -6.34 13.94 -4.73
C GLY A 25 -6.75 15.36 -4.40
N ARG A 26 -7.91 15.55 -3.78
CA ARG A 26 -8.38 16.89 -3.36
C ARG A 26 -7.48 17.51 -2.29
N ALA A 27 -6.88 16.71 -1.46
CA ALA A 27 -5.94 17.17 -0.44
C ALA A 27 -4.53 17.41 -0.98
N GLY A 28 -4.30 17.15 -2.25
CA GLY A 28 -2.98 17.31 -2.87
C GLY A 28 -1.99 16.21 -2.49
N ILE A 29 -2.46 15.06 -2.03
CA ILE A 29 -1.61 13.94 -1.65
C ILE A 29 -1.48 12.98 -2.81
N ASN A 30 -0.27 12.85 -3.36
CA ASN A 30 -0.01 11.97 -4.48
C ASN A 30 0.07 10.50 -4.04
N ILE A 31 -0.58 9.63 -4.80
CA ILE A 31 -0.48 8.17 -4.65
C ILE A 31 0.62 7.69 -5.59
N ARG A 32 1.68 7.13 -5.03
CA ARG A 32 2.82 6.64 -5.80
C ARG A 32 2.68 5.19 -6.24
N GLY A 33 1.89 4.44 -5.51
CA GLY A 33 1.62 3.04 -5.85
C GLY A 33 0.52 2.49 -4.97
N PHE A 34 -0.11 1.43 -5.43
CA PHE A 34 -1.14 0.76 -4.65
C PHE A 34 -1.26 -0.71 -5.07
N SER A 35 -1.81 -1.49 -4.16
CA SER A 35 -2.25 -2.86 -4.46
C SER A 35 -3.53 -3.14 -3.70
N THR A 36 -4.33 -4.05 -4.23
CA THR A 36 -5.60 -4.45 -3.62
C THR A 36 -5.60 -5.94 -3.37
N THR A 37 -6.20 -6.35 -2.25
CA THR A 37 -6.44 -7.74 -1.93
C THR A 37 -7.90 -7.87 -1.51
N GLU A 38 -8.64 -8.77 -2.13
CA GLU A 38 -10.04 -8.99 -1.80
C GLU A 38 -10.20 -10.16 -0.84
N ALA A 39 -11.11 -10.00 0.11
CA ALA A 39 -11.72 -11.07 0.87
C ALA A 39 -13.22 -11.03 0.60
N ALA A 40 -13.99 -12.00 1.13
CA ALA A 40 -15.40 -12.18 0.77
C ALA A 40 -16.27 -10.94 1.00
N GLU A 41 -16.09 -10.24 2.11
CA GLU A 41 -16.94 -9.11 2.50
C GLU A 41 -16.22 -7.77 2.57
N TYR A 42 -14.91 -7.79 2.49
CA TYR A 42 -14.10 -6.58 2.56
C TYR A 42 -12.87 -6.69 1.69
N GLY A 43 -12.25 -5.58 1.42
CA GLY A 43 -10.99 -5.52 0.71
C GLY A 43 -9.94 -4.80 1.53
N ILE A 44 -8.69 -5.00 1.16
CA ILE A 44 -7.56 -4.29 1.73
C ILE A 44 -6.85 -3.58 0.60
N VAL A 45 -6.65 -2.28 0.76
CA VAL A 45 -5.86 -1.48 -0.17
C VAL A 45 -4.58 -1.05 0.54
N ARG A 46 -3.44 -1.33 -0.08
CA ARG A 46 -2.14 -0.88 0.41
C ARG A 46 -1.65 0.23 -0.48
N LEU A 47 -1.31 1.36 0.12
CA LEU A 47 -0.95 2.57 -0.60
C LEU A 47 0.44 3.05 -0.19
N ILE A 48 1.21 3.47 -1.17
CA ILE A 48 2.41 4.26 -0.94
C ILE A 48 2.08 5.68 -1.39
N VAL A 49 2.10 6.60 -0.44
CA VAL A 49 1.68 7.99 -0.68
C VAL A 49 2.77 8.96 -0.25
N ALA A 50 2.68 10.19 -0.74
CA ALA A 50 3.67 11.22 -0.46
C ALA A 50 3.71 11.64 1.01
N GLU A 51 2.57 11.64 1.69
CA GLU A 51 2.43 12.10 3.08
C GLU A 51 1.57 11.11 3.87
N PRO A 52 2.14 9.98 4.32
CA PRO A 52 1.33 8.89 4.89
C PRO A 52 0.55 9.27 6.15
N GLU A 53 1.12 10.07 7.04
CA GLU A 53 0.41 10.45 8.28
C GLU A 53 -0.77 11.39 7.99
N ARG A 54 -0.58 12.33 7.08
CA ARG A 54 -1.66 13.23 6.66
C ARG A 54 -2.76 12.46 5.96
N ALA A 55 -2.38 11.53 5.08
CA ALA A 55 -3.33 10.66 4.39
C ALA A 55 -4.12 9.80 5.38
N ARG A 56 -3.45 9.23 6.37
CA ARG A 56 -4.10 8.43 7.41
C ARG A 56 -5.15 9.23 8.16
N THR A 57 -4.79 10.42 8.61
CA THR A 57 -5.71 11.29 9.34
C THR A 57 -6.92 11.66 8.49
N LEU A 58 -6.68 12.02 7.23
CA LEU A 58 -7.74 12.40 6.31
C LEU A 58 -8.74 11.26 6.09
N LEU A 59 -8.24 10.05 5.85
CA LEU A 59 -9.09 8.89 5.61
C LEU A 59 -9.78 8.42 6.88
N HIS A 60 -9.11 8.47 8.02
CA HIS A 60 -9.72 8.15 9.30
C HIS A 60 -10.90 9.09 9.60
N ASP A 61 -10.71 10.38 9.39
CA ASP A 61 -11.77 11.37 9.60
C ASP A 61 -12.95 11.18 8.64
N ALA A 62 -12.70 10.59 7.48
CA ALA A 62 -13.75 10.24 6.53
C ALA A 62 -14.42 8.89 6.81
N GLY A 63 -14.06 8.22 7.90
CA GLY A 63 -14.68 6.97 8.35
C GLY A 63 -14.00 5.69 7.87
N PHE A 64 -12.81 5.78 7.28
CA PHE A 64 -12.07 4.59 6.86
C PHE A 64 -11.20 4.06 8.00
N THR A 65 -11.13 2.74 8.10
CA THR A 65 -10.19 2.09 9.01
C THR A 65 -8.81 2.04 8.35
N THR A 66 -7.82 2.62 8.99
CA THR A 66 -6.49 2.79 8.42
C THR A 66 -5.39 2.35 9.36
N HIS A 67 -4.27 1.96 8.79
CA HIS A 67 -3.07 1.58 9.53
C HIS A 67 -1.83 1.99 8.75
N VAL A 68 -0.83 2.53 9.42
CA VAL A 68 0.45 2.87 8.81
C VAL A 68 1.51 1.96 9.39
N SER A 69 2.28 1.32 8.53
CA SER A 69 3.36 0.42 8.94
C SER A 69 4.61 0.63 8.09
N PRO A 70 5.80 0.39 8.66
CA PRO A 70 7.02 0.44 7.87
C PRO A 70 7.12 -0.80 6.98
N VAL A 71 7.51 -0.59 5.73
CA VAL A 71 7.81 -1.67 4.79
C VAL A 71 9.13 -1.36 4.09
N ILE A 72 9.71 -2.38 3.47
CA ILE A 72 10.92 -2.23 2.69
C ILE A 72 10.53 -2.13 1.23
N CYS A 73 11.00 -1.07 0.57
CA CYS A 73 10.81 -0.87 -0.85
C CYS A 73 12.13 -1.16 -1.55
N VAL A 74 12.10 -2.10 -2.48
CA VAL A 74 13.31 -2.54 -3.19
C VAL A 74 13.17 -2.27 -4.67
N ARG A 75 14.21 -1.69 -5.25
CA ARG A 75 14.29 -1.53 -6.70
C ARG A 75 14.74 -2.85 -7.31
N VAL A 76 13.94 -3.39 -8.21
CA VAL A 76 14.22 -4.65 -8.90
C VAL A 76 14.63 -4.34 -10.34
N PRO A 77 15.74 -4.91 -10.86
CA PRO A 77 16.07 -4.76 -12.27
C PRO A 77 14.93 -5.26 -13.16
N ASP A 78 14.56 -4.47 -14.14
CA ASP A 78 13.46 -4.81 -15.05
C ASP A 78 13.98 -5.69 -16.19
N GLU A 79 14.32 -6.92 -15.84
CA GLU A 79 14.88 -7.92 -16.76
C GLU A 79 14.56 -9.33 -16.23
N PRO A 80 14.62 -10.35 -17.10
CA PRO A 80 14.44 -11.73 -16.65
C PRO A 80 15.46 -12.07 -15.57
N GLY A 81 14.98 -12.66 -14.46
CA GLY A 81 15.82 -13.01 -13.31
C GLY A 81 16.08 -11.89 -12.32
N GLY A 82 15.67 -10.64 -12.61
CA GLY A 82 15.87 -9.52 -11.69
C GLY A 82 15.17 -9.73 -10.36
N LEU A 83 13.91 -10.11 -10.37
CA LEU A 83 13.16 -10.41 -9.16
C LEU A 83 13.71 -11.63 -8.44
N ALA A 84 14.08 -12.66 -9.17
CA ALA A 84 14.64 -13.88 -8.58
C ALA A 84 15.91 -13.61 -7.77
N GLY A 85 16.76 -12.71 -8.26
CA GLY A 85 17.98 -12.30 -7.56
C GLY A 85 17.69 -11.67 -6.21
N VAL A 86 16.74 -10.76 -6.16
CA VAL A 86 16.32 -10.10 -4.91
C VAL A 86 15.71 -11.11 -3.94
N LEU A 87 14.84 -11.97 -4.41
CA LEU A 87 14.18 -12.97 -3.57
C LEU A 87 15.16 -13.99 -3.00
N ARG A 88 16.19 -14.37 -3.76
CA ARG A 88 17.24 -15.24 -3.23
C ARG A 88 18.01 -14.61 -2.08
N GLU A 89 18.32 -13.34 -2.17
CA GLU A 89 18.98 -12.61 -1.08
C GLU A 89 18.12 -12.56 0.17
N LEU A 90 16.83 -12.28 0.02
CA LEU A 90 15.89 -12.27 1.13
C LEU A 90 15.77 -13.66 1.77
N ALA A 91 15.66 -14.69 0.98
CA ALA A 91 15.60 -16.08 1.47
C ALA A 91 16.86 -16.47 2.23
N ALA A 92 18.03 -16.10 1.72
CA ALA A 92 19.31 -16.38 2.38
C ALA A 92 19.42 -15.68 3.74
N ALA A 93 18.78 -14.51 3.89
CA ALA A 93 18.73 -13.78 5.15
C ALA A 93 17.60 -14.25 6.08
N GLY A 94 16.84 -15.27 5.69
CA GLY A 94 15.74 -15.80 6.48
C GLY A 94 14.48 -14.92 6.49
N VAL A 95 14.34 -14.06 5.49
CA VAL A 95 13.20 -13.12 5.40
C VAL A 95 12.11 -13.73 4.54
N ALA A 96 10.91 -13.86 5.10
CA ALA A 96 9.72 -14.27 4.36
C ALA A 96 9.05 -13.03 3.76
N VAL A 97 8.53 -13.18 2.55
CA VAL A 97 7.80 -12.12 1.87
C VAL A 97 6.32 -12.35 2.05
N ASP A 98 5.64 -11.39 2.67
CA ASP A 98 4.20 -11.47 2.91
C ASP A 98 3.37 -10.94 1.72
N TYR A 99 3.86 -9.89 1.13
CA TYR A 99 3.18 -9.29 0.00
C TYR A 99 4.08 -8.32 -0.76
#